data_dcf8d2e596a33b3a571741bfecb554e7
#
_entry.id   dcf8d2e596a33b3a571741bfecb554e7
#
_cell.length_a   1.000
_cell.length_b   1.000
_cell.length_c   1.000
_cell.angle_alpha   90.00
_cell.angle_beta   90.00
_cell.angle_gamma   90.00
#
_symmetry.space_group_name_H-M   'P 1'
#
loop_
_entity.id
_entity.type
_entity.pdbx_description
1 polymer ?
#
loop_
_entity_poly.entity_id
_entity_poly.type
_entity_poly.pdbx_seq_one_letter_code
_entity_poly.pdbx_strand_id
1 'polypeptide(L)'
;MSKKLQKWFMHVDMDAFYASIEQKDHPELRGKPVIVGGGGPRGVVSAASYEIRKFGVHSAMPIAQALQLCPHAILVPVRMARYAEVSRTVIDVLRSYSPRVEKASVDEAYLDATGLERLFGPVEDMARRIKREVKEVTGGLTCSIGLA
;
A
#
# COMPACT_ATOMS: atom_id res chain seq x y z
N MET A 1 39.17 7.16 -14.55
CA MET A 1 37.89 7.84 -14.73
C MET A 1 36.85 7.13 -13.89
N SER A 2 36.24 7.86 -12.98
CA SER A 2 35.14 7.31 -12.18
C SER A 2 33.88 7.25 -13.03
N LYS A 3 33.30 6.07 -13.17
CA LYS A 3 31.95 5.94 -13.76
C LYS A 3 30.96 6.56 -12.78
N LYS A 4 30.15 7.51 -13.24
CA LYS A 4 29.02 7.98 -12.45
C LYS A 4 28.08 6.82 -12.20
N LEU A 5 27.75 6.56 -10.94
CA LEU A 5 26.73 5.60 -10.59
C LEU A 5 25.38 6.08 -11.15
N GLN A 6 24.70 5.20 -11.83
CA GLN A 6 23.34 5.50 -12.26
C GLN A 6 22.44 5.61 -11.02
N LYS A 7 21.73 6.73 -10.91
CA LYS A 7 20.81 6.95 -9.79
C LYS A 7 19.51 6.20 -10.05
N TRP A 8 19.09 5.42 -9.07
CA TRP A 8 17.85 4.67 -9.10
C TRP A 8 17.03 4.98 -7.86
N PHE A 9 15.80 5.37 -8.06
CA PHE A 9 14.84 5.58 -6.98
C PHE A 9 13.65 4.67 -7.19
N MET A 10 13.19 4.09 -6.10
CA MET A 10 11.96 3.30 -6.08
C MET A 10 10.90 4.07 -5.33
N HIS A 11 9.71 4.19 -5.91
CA HIS A 11 8.51 4.62 -5.22
C HIS A 11 7.69 3.39 -4.89
N VAL A 12 7.54 3.09 -3.61
CA VAL A 12 6.80 1.93 -3.12
C VAL A 12 5.46 2.42 -2.60
N ASP A 13 4.39 1.87 -3.14
CA ASP A 13 3.02 2.24 -2.81
C ASP A 13 2.21 0.98 -2.51
N MET A 14 1.65 0.90 -1.31
CA MET A 14 0.84 -0.24 -0.91
C MET A 14 -0.52 -0.22 -1.62
N ASP A 15 -0.93 -1.37 -2.16
CA ASP A 15 -2.16 -1.49 -2.93
C ASP A 15 -3.37 -1.57 -1.99
N ALA A 16 -4.35 -0.67 -2.18
CA ALA A 16 -5.60 -0.64 -1.40
C ALA A 16 -5.35 -0.86 0.11
N PHE A 17 -4.40 -0.15 0.68
CA PHE A 17 -3.73 -0.48 1.94
C PHE A 17 -4.70 -0.73 3.09
N TYR A 18 -5.51 0.27 3.45
CA TYR A 18 -6.40 0.15 4.61
C TYR A 18 -7.43 -0.97 4.41
N ALA A 19 -8.04 -1.03 3.24
CA ALA A 19 -9.03 -2.05 2.93
C ALA A 19 -8.42 -3.47 2.94
N SER A 20 -7.19 -3.61 2.43
CA SER A 20 -6.47 -4.88 2.43
C SER A 20 -6.13 -5.34 3.84
N ILE A 21 -5.77 -4.43 4.73
CA ILE A 21 -5.53 -4.75 6.14
C ILE A 21 -6.83 -5.22 6.79
N GLU A 22 -7.94 -4.54 6.54
CA GLU A 22 -9.24 -4.94 7.09
C GLU A 22 -9.65 -6.33 6.59
N GLN A 23 -9.46 -6.62 5.33
CA GLN A 23 -9.76 -7.95 4.76
C GLN A 23 -8.84 -9.04 5.32
N LYS A 24 -7.60 -8.69 5.65
CA LYS A 24 -6.65 -9.61 6.27
C LYS A 24 -7.01 -9.90 7.73
N ASP A 25 -7.28 -8.85 8.49
CA ASP A 25 -7.62 -8.96 9.92
C ASP A 25 -9.01 -9.58 10.12
N HIS A 26 -9.90 -9.40 9.15
CA HIS A 26 -11.27 -9.93 9.16
C HIS A 26 -11.51 -10.75 7.90
N PRO A 27 -11.15 -12.05 7.91
CA PRO A 27 -11.24 -12.90 6.71
C PRO A 27 -12.63 -12.98 6.08
N GLU A 28 -13.69 -12.71 6.83
CA GLU A 28 -15.06 -12.65 6.33
C GLU A 28 -15.29 -11.50 5.33
N LEU A 29 -14.37 -10.51 5.30
CA LEU A 29 -14.43 -9.40 4.35
C LEU A 29 -13.72 -9.70 3.04
N ARG A 30 -13.00 -10.81 2.94
CA ARG A 30 -12.28 -11.15 1.71
C ARG A 30 -13.23 -11.37 0.55
N GLY A 31 -12.89 -10.79 -0.59
CA GLY A 31 -13.71 -10.87 -1.80
C GLY A 31 -14.95 -10.00 -1.77
N LYS A 32 -15.15 -9.20 -0.74
CA LYS A 32 -16.35 -8.37 -0.57
C LYS A 32 -16.05 -6.89 -0.85
N PRO A 33 -17.07 -6.12 -1.27
CA PRO A 33 -16.91 -4.69 -1.46
C PRO A 33 -16.84 -3.98 -0.10
N VAL A 34 -15.65 -3.47 0.24
CA VAL A 34 -15.38 -2.84 1.53
C VAL A 34 -15.04 -1.38 1.35
N ILE A 35 -15.64 -0.53 2.17
CA ILE A 35 -15.31 0.88 2.31
C ILE A 35 -14.71 1.09 3.70
N VAL A 36 -13.49 1.61 3.76
CA VAL A 36 -12.89 2.08 5.00
C VAL A 36 -13.16 3.58 5.12
N GLY A 37 -13.85 3.99 6.17
CA GLY A 37 -14.18 5.38 6.36
C GLY A 37 -15.11 5.57 7.56
N GLY A 38 -15.44 6.81 7.84
CA GLY A 38 -16.32 7.14 8.96
C GLY A 38 -16.72 8.60 8.93
N GLY A 39 -17.29 9.07 10.04
CA GLY A 39 -17.68 10.47 10.17
C GLY A 39 -19.13 10.77 9.83
N GLY A 40 -19.99 9.76 9.85
CA GLY A 40 -21.43 9.94 9.64
C GLY A 40 -21.80 10.38 8.22
N PRO A 41 -22.89 11.16 8.05
CA PRO A 41 -23.42 11.51 6.72
C PRO A 41 -22.44 12.31 5.85
N ARG A 42 -21.48 13.00 6.46
CA ARG A 42 -20.47 13.81 5.75
C ARG A 42 -19.14 13.09 5.64
N GLY A 43 -19.08 11.82 5.98
CA GLY A 43 -17.86 11.03 5.88
C GLY A 43 -17.40 10.85 4.46
N VAL A 44 -16.09 10.59 4.32
CA VAL A 44 -15.48 10.29 3.02
C VAL A 44 -14.83 8.91 3.05
N VAL A 45 -14.68 8.33 1.87
CA VAL A 45 -13.97 7.06 1.68
C VAL A 45 -12.48 7.31 1.92
N SER A 46 -11.92 6.68 2.95
CA SER A 46 -10.48 6.69 3.18
C SER A 46 -9.76 5.68 2.29
N ALA A 47 -10.37 4.51 2.10
CA ALA A 47 -9.87 3.50 1.18
C ALA A 47 -11.02 2.62 0.68
N ALA A 48 -10.86 2.10 -0.53
CA ALA A 48 -11.84 1.23 -1.17
C ALA A 48 -11.16 -0.08 -1.57
N SER A 49 -11.79 -1.23 -1.27
CA SER A 49 -11.28 -2.52 -1.69
C SER A 49 -11.28 -2.66 -3.22
N TYR A 50 -10.50 -3.58 -3.76
CA TYR A 50 -10.52 -3.84 -5.21
C TYR A 50 -11.90 -4.24 -5.69
N GLU A 51 -12.62 -5.04 -4.91
CA GLU A 51 -13.94 -5.56 -5.27
C GLU A 51 -14.96 -4.45 -5.46
N ILE A 52 -14.83 -3.34 -4.73
CA ILE A 52 -15.77 -2.23 -4.85
C ILE A 52 -15.39 -1.23 -5.95
N ARG A 53 -14.15 -1.23 -6.39
CA ARG A 53 -13.68 -0.28 -7.42
C ARG A 53 -14.41 -0.44 -8.75
N LYS A 54 -14.85 -1.62 -9.08
CA LYS A 54 -15.64 -1.86 -10.30
C LYS A 54 -16.98 -1.12 -10.31
N PHE A 55 -17.47 -0.70 -9.13
CA PHE A 55 -18.68 0.10 -9.01
C PHE A 55 -18.41 1.61 -9.12
N GLY A 56 -17.16 1.99 -9.33
CA GLY A 56 -16.76 3.39 -9.42
C GLY A 56 -16.42 4.05 -8.09
N VAL A 57 -16.36 3.28 -7.00
CA VAL A 57 -16.03 3.80 -5.67
C VAL A 57 -14.51 3.96 -5.54
N HIS A 58 -14.07 5.11 -5.06
CA HIS A 58 -12.66 5.43 -4.88
C HIS A 58 -12.43 6.30 -3.64
N SER A 59 -11.16 6.44 -3.24
CA SER A 59 -10.76 7.32 -2.13
C SER A 59 -11.22 8.75 -2.36
N ALA A 60 -11.48 9.47 -1.28
CA ALA A 60 -11.94 10.85 -1.24
C ALA A 60 -13.38 11.05 -1.69
N MET A 61 -14.06 10.02 -2.18
CA MET A 61 -15.47 10.09 -2.53
C MET A 61 -16.32 10.22 -1.27
N PRO A 62 -17.40 11.02 -1.28
CA PRO A 62 -18.34 11.00 -0.16
C PRO A 62 -18.95 9.61 0.04
N ILE A 63 -19.05 9.16 1.29
CA ILE A 63 -19.60 7.82 1.60
C ILE A 63 -21.05 7.70 1.09
N ALA A 64 -21.84 8.77 1.20
CA ALA A 64 -23.20 8.75 0.68
C ALA A 64 -23.25 8.42 -0.80
N GLN A 65 -22.35 8.98 -1.59
CA GLN A 65 -22.23 8.69 -3.02
C GLN A 65 -21.76 7.25 -3.26
N ALA A 66 -20.79 6.79 -2.47
CA ALA A 66 -20.27 5.43 -2.58
C ALA A 66 -21.38 4.39 -2.32
N LEU A 67 -22.22 4.63 -1.32
CA LEU A 67 -23.34 3.73 -1.01
C LEU A 67 -24.43 3.76 -2.06
N GLN A 68 -24.59 4.85 -2.83
CA GLN A 68 -25.46 4.87 -3.99
C GLN A 68 -24.92 3.99 -5.11
N LEU A 69 -23.60 4.01 -5.32
CA LEU A 69 -22.95 3.20 -6.35
C LEU A 69 -22.90 1.72 -5.98
N CYS A 70 -22.74 1.41 -4.70
CA CYS A 70 -22.66 0.04 -4.19
C CYS A 70 -23.46 -0.06 -2.87
N PRO A 71 -24.80 -0.25 -2.94
CA PRO A 71 -25.63 -0.28 -1.73
C PRO A 71 -25.31 -1.41 -0.76
N HIS A 72 -24.70 -2.49 -1.25
CA HIS A 72 -24.35 -3.65 -0.44
C HIS A 72 -22.90 -3.57 0.12
N ALA A 73 -22.26 -2.43 -0.02
CA ALA A 73 -20.90 -2.23 0.50
C ALA A 73 -20.85 -2.39 2.03
N ILE A 74 -19.76 -2.98 2.50
CA ILE A 74 -19.49 -3.12 3.93
C ILE A 74 -18.64 -1.93 4.37
N LEU A 75 -19.19 -1.13 5.28
CA LEU A 75 -18.51 0.03 5.82
C LEU A 75 -17.80 -0.35 7.11
N VAL A 76 -16.49 -0.12 7.18
CA VAL A 76 -15.67 -0.37 8.37
C VAL A 76 -14.97 0.90 8.82
N PRO A 77 -14.79 1.08 10.13
CA PRO A 77 -14.14 2.29 10.65
C PRO A 77 -12.63 2.29 10.37
N VAL A 78 -12.05 3.48 10.33
CA VAL A 78 -10.61 3.67 10.18
C VAL A 78 -9.91 3.25 11.48
N ARG A 79 -8.87 2.41 11.36
CA ARG A 79 -8.04 1.97 12.49
C ARG A 79 -6.59 2.41 12.27
N MET A 80 -6.33 3.70 12.42
CA MET A 80 -5.04 4.30 12.07
C MET A 80 -3.86 3.67 12.83
N ALA A 81 -4.03 3.31 14.09
CA ALA A 81 -2.97 2.66 14.87
C ALA A 81 -2.54 1.32 14.25
N ARG A 82 -3.50 0.54 13.76
CA ARG A 82 -3.24 -0.72 13.08
C ARG A 82 -2.50 -0.50 11.76
N TYR A 83 -2.94 0.48 10.97
CA TYR A 83 -2.30 0.79 9.70
C TYR A 83 -0.87 1.29 9.89
N ALA A 84 -0.63 2.11 10.90
CA ALA A 84 0.71 2.56 11.26
C ALA A 84 1.63 1.41 11.67
N GLU A 85 1.11 0.42 12.39
CA GLU A 85 1.86 -0.78 12.78
C GLU A 85 2.30 -1.58 11.54
N VAL A 86 1.39 -1.82 10.61
CA VAL A 86 1.71 -2.53 9.36
C VAL A 86 2.68 -1.70 8.51
N SER A 87 2.49 -0.39 8.46
CA SER A 87 3.40 0.52 7.75
C SER A 87 4.83 0.39 8.28
N ARG A 88 5.03 0.34 9.59
CA ARG A 88 6.37 0.15 10.18
C ARG A 88 7.00 -1.16 9.74
N THR A 89 6.24 -2.24 9.67
CA THR A 89 6.72 -3.53 9.17
C THR A 89 7.22 -3.42 7.73
N VAL A 90 6.46 -2.74 6.88
CA VAL A 90 6.85 -2.51 5.48
C VAL A 90 8.12 -1.65 5.40
N ILE A 91 8.20 -0.58 6.17
CA ILE A 91 9.38 0.29 6.19
C ILE A 91 10.62 -0.46 6.65
N ASP A 92 10.48 -1.35 7.64
CA ASP A 92 11.61 -2.18 8.11
C ASP A 92 12.12 -3.11 7.00
N VAL A 93 11.24 -3.68 6.20
CA VAL A 93 11.64 -4.44 5.01
C VAL A 93 12.45 -3.57 4.06
N LEU A 94 11.96 -2.36 3.74
CA LEU A 94 12.67 -1.47 2.82
C LEU A 94 14.03 -1.06 3.36
N ARG A 95 14.14 -0.79 4.66
CA ARG A 95 15.40 -0.43 5.29
C ARG A 95 16.42 -1.57 5.33
N SER A 96 15.97 -2.81 5.22
CA SER A 96 16.87 -3.95 5.10
C SER A 96 17.58 -4.00 3.74
N TYR A 97 17.05 -3.30 2.73
CA TYR A 97 17.63 -3.20 1.39
C TYR A 97 18.47 -1.95 1.21
N SER A 98 18.07 -0.83 1.78
CA SER A 98 18.76 0.46 1.63
C SER A 98 18.70 1.26 2.91
N PRO A 99 19.79 1.95 3.30
CA PRO A 99 19.76 2.87 4.43
C PRO A 99 19.02 4.17 4.11
N ARG A 100 18.72 4.41 2.83
CA ARG A 100 18.09 5.64 2.35
C ARG A 100 16.64 5.37 1.98
N VAL A 101 15.80 5.32 2.99
CA VAL A 101 14.35 5.14 2.86
C VAL A 101 13.67 6.36 3.45
N GLU A 102 12.83 7.00 2.68
CA GLU A 102 12.02 8.14 3.11
C GLU A 102 10.55 7.77 3.07
N LYS A 103 9.90 7.82 4.23
CA LYS A 103 8.47 7.57 4.34
C LYS A 103 7.72 8.83 3.89
N ALA A 104 6.91 8.70 2.83
CA ALA A 104 6.09 9.81 2.32
C ALA A 104 4.73 9.86 3.00
N SER A 105 4.13 8.69 3.28
CA SER A 105 2.85 8.56 3.96
C SER A 105 2.76 7.18 4.61
N VAL A 106 1.61 6.85 5.19
CA VAL A 106 1.40 5.54 5.84
C VAL A 106 1.58 4.37 4.85
N ASP A 107 1.24 4.59 3.59
CA ASP A 107 1.25 3.56 2.55
C ASP A 107 2.26 3.83 1.43
N GLU A 108 3.07 4.87 1.53
CA GLU A 108 4.04 5.24 0.49
C GLU A 108 5.42 5.53 1.06
N ALA A 109 6.44 5.10 0.33
CA ALA A 109 7.83 5.38 0.68
C ALA A 109 8.69 5.48 -0.57
N TYR A 110 9.78 6.22 -0.46
CA TYR A 110 10.82 6.27 -1.46
C TYR A 110 12.06 5.56 -0.95
N LEU A 111 12.72 4.83 -1.83
CA LEU A 111 13.95 4.11 -1.51
C LEU A 111 15.00 4.46 -2.57
N ASP A 112 16.17 4.88 -2.12
CA ASP A 112 17.32 5.12 -2.99
C ASP A 112 18.07 3.80 -3.18
N ALA A 113 17.96 3.23 -4.39
CA ALA A 113 18.60 1.98 -4.76
C ALA A 113 19.93 2.17 -5.48
N THR A 114 20.45 3.40 -5.54
CA THR A 114 21.69 3.72 -6.23
C THR A 114 22.84 2.91 -5.64
N GLY A 115 23.56 2.19 -6.51
CA GLY A 115 24.72 1.39 -6.12
C GLY A 115 24.39 0.03 -5.50
N LEU A 116 23.14 -0.32 -5.32
CA LEU A 116 22.75 -1.60 -4.70
C LEU A 116 22.73 -2.77 -5.68
N GLU A 117 22.97 -2.53 -6.96
CA GLU A 117 22.99 -3.58 -7.99
C GLU A 117 24.04 -4.66 -7.72
N ARG A 118 25.14 -4.29 -7.07
CA ARG A 118 26.20 -5.24 -6.69
C ARG A 118 25.74 -6.26 -5.66
N LEU A 119 24.75 -5.89 -4.82
CA LEU A 119 24.23 -6.75 -3.76
C LEU A 119 23.00 -7.53 -4.21
N PHE A 120 22.13 -6.90 -4.99
CA PHE A 120 20.80 -7.44 -5.28
C PHE A 120 20.56 -7.67 -6.77
N GLY A 121 21.56 -7.41 -7.64
CA GLY A 121 21.41 -7.53 -9.08
C GLY A 121 20.65 -6.36 -9.70
N PRO A 122 20.11 -6.52 -10.91
CA PRO A 122 19.39 -5.45 -11.58
C PRO A 122 18.25 -4.88 -10.73
N VAL A 123 18.00 -3.58 -10.88
CA VAL A 123 17.00 -2.87 -10.06
C VAL A 123 15.61 -3.49 -10.16
N GLU A 124 15.25 -4.02 -11.33
CA GLU A 124 13.96 -4.69 -11.53
C GLU A 124 13.85 -5.97 -10.70
N ASP A 125 14.92 -6.73 -10.58
CA ASP A 125 14.97 -7.95 -9.77
C ASP A 125 14.90 -7.62 -8.28
N MET A 126 15.56 -6.55 -7.87
CA MET A 126 15.47 -6.04 -6.51
C MET A 126 14.03 -5.62 -6.18
N ALA A 127 13.35 -4.93 -7.09
CA ALA A 127 11.96 -4.54 -6.91
C ALA A 127 11.04 -5.76 -6.75
N ARG A 128 11.21 -6.79 -7.57
CA ARG A 128 10.44 -8.03 -7.46
C ARG A 128 10.68 -8.73 -6.13
N ARG A 129 11.92 -8.75 -5.67
CA ARG A 129 12.28 -9.34 -4.39
C ARG A 129 11.64 -8.59 -3.22
N ILE A 130 11.66 -7.27 -3.25
CA ILE A 130 10.99 -6.42 -2.25
C ILE A 130 9.49 -6.71 -2.22
N LYS A 131 8.83 -6.74 -3.37
CA LYS A 131 7.40 -7.04 -3.46
C LYS A 131 7.05 -8.39 -2.83
N ARG A 132 7.86 -9.40 -3.10
CA ARG A 132 7.66 -10.74 -2.55
C ARG A 132 7.82 -10.75 -1.04
N GLU A 133 8.87 -10.11 -0.53
CA GLU A 133 9.14 -10.05 0.91
C GLU A 133 8.08 -9.25 1.66
N VAL A 134 7.64 -8.12 1.12
CA VAL A 134 6.53 -7.35 1.68
C VAL A 134 5.27 -8.21 1.79
N LYS A 135 4.96 -8.96 0.75
CA LYS A 135 3.80 -9.87 0.77
C LYS A 135 3.93 -10.94 1.83
N GLU A 136 5.12 -11.52 1.98
CA GLU A 136 5.37 -12.56 3.00
C GLU A 136 5.23 -12.03 4.42
N VAL A 137 5.92 -10.93 4.75
CA VAL A 137 5.94 -10.39 6.12
C VAL A 137 4.62 -9.77 6.54
N THR A 138 3.82 -9.31 5.59
CA THR A 138 2.50 -8.72 5.87
C THR A 138 1.37 -9.73 5.81
N GLY A 139 1.66 -10.98 5.46
CA GLY A 139 0.65 -12.03 5.36
C GLY A 139 -0.28 -11.88 4.16
N GLY A 140 0.19 -11.29 3.06
CA GLY A 140 -0.54 -11.24 1.80
C GLY A 140 -0.80 -9.86 1.22
N LEU A 141 -0.35 -8.80 1.88
CA LEU A 141 -0.52 -7.44 1.33
C LEU A 141 0.44 -7.22 0.17
N THR A 142 -0.04 -6.56 -0.88
CA THR A 142 0.76 -6.30 -2.08
C THR A 142 1.11 -4.82 -2.19
N CYS A 143 2.16 -4.55 -2.97
CA CYS A 143 2.57 -3.18 -3.27
C CYS A 143 2.93 -3.04 -4.75
N SER A 144 2.91 -1.81 -5.21
CA SER A 144 3.38 -1.43 -6.54
C SER A 144 4.68 -0.65 -6.39
N ILE A 145 5.64 -0.90 -7.26
CA ILE A 145 6.94 -0.21 -7.22
C ILE A 145 7.20 0.45 -8.56
N GLY A 146 7.31 1.77 -8.54
CA GLY A 146 7.76 2.56 -9.69
C GLY A 146 9.27 2.76 -9.62
N LEU A 147 9.94 2.66 -10.75
CA LEU A 147 11.38 2.87 -10.88
C LEU A 147 11.65 4.14 -11.66
N ALA A 148 12.59 4.94 -11.18
CA ALA A 148 12.97 6.17 -11.86
C ALA A 148 14.47 6.48 -11.75
#